data_54f44e745ff02d1a82dd18bd1c919bc5
#
_entry.id   54f44e745ff02d1a82dd18bd1c919bc5
#
_cell.length_a   1.000
_cell.length_b   1.000
_cell.length_c   1.000
_cell.angle_alpha   90.00
_cell.angle_beta   90.00
_cell.angle_gamma   90.00
#
_symmetry.space_group_name_H-M   'P 1'
#
loop_
_entity.id
_entity.type
_entity.pdbx_description
1 polymer ?
#
loop_
_entity_poly.entity_id
_entity_poly.type
_entity_poly.pdbx_seq_one_letter_code
_entity_poly.pdbx_strand_id
1 'polypeptide(L)'
;MVMKSPFPMKDIAFQAGVSLATVDRVLHGRVGVRAGTQARVAAAIGELERQYEAAGLSGRKFAIDVVMEAPRRFAQAVQQAFEAELPAVRPAAFSARFHVAERMGVDDLAAVLAAIRRRGSHGIVLKVPARDETVQLAQKVLAAGIPVVTYVTDLPVEARQAYLGMDNKAAGQSAAWLIGHMLGARDCAVLLVLSSARFMGEEARAQGFRAALAEHFPGLRVVVVSEGMGVDRSTYELVAAALVADPKIEAVYSIGGGNRAILRAFDECSRRCRAFAAHDLD
;
A
#
# COMPACT_ATOMS: atom_id res chain seq x y z
N MET A 1 8.31 29.69 -23.35
CA MET A 1 8.45 29.50 -21.88
C MET A 1 9.96 29.45 -21.59
N VAL A 2 10.49 30.34 -20.75
CA VAL A 2 11.92 30.36 -20.38
C VAL A 2 12.15 29.23 -19.37
N MET A 3 13.04 28.28 -19.71
CA MET A 3 13.44 27.21 -18.80
C MET A 3 14.63 27.70 -17.96
N LYS A 4 14.48 27.70 -16.62
CA LYS A 4 15.62 27.93 -15.70
C LYS A 4 16.25 26.58 -15.37
N SER A 5 17.57 26.49 -15.43
CA SER A 5 18.33 25.30 -15.02
C SER A 5 19.46 25.71 -14.08
N PRO A 6 19.73 24.97 -13.00
CA PRO A 6 20.84 25.24 -12.10
C PRO A 6 22.20 24.78 -12.69
N PHE A 7 22.20 24.02 -13.80
CA PHE A 7 23.41 23.46 -14.40
C PHE A 7 24.05 24.40 -15.43
N PRO A 8 25.39 24.38 -15.53
CA PRO A 8 26.09 25.10 -16.57
C PRO A 8 25.63 24.67 -17.97
N MET A 9 25.47 25.63 -18.89
CA MET A 9 25.04 25.31 -20.28
C MET A 9 25.96 24.32 -21.00
N LYS A 10 27.26 24.30 -20.65
CA LYS A 10 28.24 23.34 -21.21
C LYS A 10 27.91 21.89 -20.85
N ASP A 11 27.45 21.66 -19.62
CA ASP A 11 27.13 20.31 -19.13
C ASP A 11 25.81 19.84 -19.77
N ILE A 12 24.85 20.75 -19.91
CA ILE A 12 23.58 20.46 -20.63
C ILE A 12 23.88 20.18 -22.12
N ALA A 13 24.77 20.96 -22.75
CA ALA A 13 25.16 20.76 -24.14
C ALA A 13 25.81 19.39 -24.37
N PHE A 14 26.71 19.01 -23.47
CA PHE A 14 27.39 17.71 -23.50
C PHE A 14 26.39 16.57 -23.31
N GLN A 15 25.53 16.64 -22.30
CA GLN A 15 24.53 15.61 -22.00
C GLN A 15 23.48 15.48 -23.11
N ALA A 16 23.04 16.60 -23.69
CA ALA A 16 22.07 16.62 -24.78
C ALA A 16 22.66 16.29 -26.16
N GLY A 17 23.98 16.28 -26.32
CA GLY A 17 24.67 16.12 -27.60
C GLY A 17 24.32 17.23 -28.58
N VAL A 18 24.30 18.48 -28.12
CA VAL A 18 23.99 19.68 -28.93
C VAL A 18 25.01 20.79 -28.64
N SER A 19 25.03 21.83 -29.50
CA SER A 19 25.91 22.98 -29.28
C SER A 19 25.42 23.87 -28.12
N LEU A 20 26.36 24.61 -27.51
CA LEU A 20 26.04 25.63 -26.49
C LEU A 20 25.02 26.65 -27.00
N ALA A 21 25.16 27.10 -28.25
CA ALA A 21 24.21 28.03 -28.87
C ALA A 21 22.80 27.43 -28.98
N THR A 22 22.69 26.12 -29.16
CA THR A 22 21.40 25.44 -29.20
C THR A 22 20.77 25.39 -27.81
N VAL A 23 21.56 25.08 -26.77
CA VAL A 23 21.11 25.12 -25.36
C VAL A 23 20.63 26.51 -24.98
N ASP A 24 21.41 27.56 -25.30
CA ASP A 24 21.03 28.95 -25.02
C ASP A 24 19.68 29.31 -25.65
N ARG A 25 19.46 28.94 -26.92
CA ARG A 25 18.18 29.18 -27.60
C ARG A 25 17.01 28.46 -26.94
N VAL A 26 17.20 27.23 -26.52
CA VAL A 26 16.16 26.44 -25.86
C VAL A 26 15.82 27.05 -24.49
N LEU A 27 16.83 27.33 -23.64
CA LEU A 27 16.62 27.88 -22.30
C LEU A 27 15.91 29.23 -22.36
N HIS A 28 16.25 30.08 -23.34
CA HIS A 28 15.62 31.40 -23.49
C HIS A 28 14.36 31.40 -24.36
N GLY A 29 13.89 30.23 -24.83
CA GLY A 29 12.67 30.13 -25.63
C GLY A 29 12.77 30.79 -27.01
N ARG A 30 13.99 30.91 -27.59
CA ARG A 30 14.22 31.55 -28.90
C ARG A 30 13.74 30.66 -30.04
N VAL A 31 13.20 31.28 -31.06
CA VAL A 31 12.69 30.57 -32.24
C VAL A 31 13.80 29.84 -33.02
N GLY A 32 13.44 28.85 -33.83
CA GLY A 32 14.36 28.15 -34.73
C GLY A 32 14.98 26.88 -34.18
N VAL A 33 14.48 26.37 -33.03
CA VAL A 33 14.89 25.05 -32.50
C VAL A 33 13.75 24.05 -32.71
N ARG A 34 14.06 22.91 -33.33
CA ARG A 34 13.08 21.82 -33.58
C ARG A 34 12.58 21.23 -32.25
N ALA A 35 11.29 20.83 -32.20
CA ALA A 35 10.67 20.24 -31.00
C ALA A 35 11.47 19.05 -30.45
N GLY A 36 11.99 18.15 -31.30
CA GLY A 36 12.82 17.03 -30.85
C GLY A 36 14.14 17.45 -30.20
N THR A 37 14.72 18.59 -30.60
CA THR A 37 15.94 19.14 -29.98
C THR A 37 15.60 19.78 -28.63
N GLN A 38 14.45 20.45 -28.50
CA GLN A 38 13.97 20.98 -27.24
C GLN A 38 13.71 19.84 -26.22
N ALA A 39 13.08 18.76 -26.68
CA ALA A 39 12.84 17.56 -25.84
C ALA A 39 14.17 16.93 -25.36
N ARG A 40 15.19 16.85 -26.22
CA ARG A 40 16.53 16.33 -25.83
C ARG A 40 17.20 17.20 -24.78
N VAL A 41 17.13 18.52 -24.90
CA VAL A 41 17.68 19.45 -23.91
C VAL A 41 16.95 19.31 -22.58
N ALA A 42 15.61 19.20 -22.59
CA ALA A 42 14.81 18.99 -21.39
C ALA A 42 15.15 17.64 -20.71
N ALA A 43 15.28 16.57 -21.50
CA ALA A 43 15.68 15.25 -20.99
C ALA A 43 17.09 15.27 -20.36
N ALA A 44 18.04 15.99 -20.99
CA ALA A 44 19.40 16.15 -20.47
C ALA A 44 19.43 16.90 -19.13
N ILE A 45 18.61 17.93 -18.96
CA ILE A 45 18.49 18.64 -17.68
C ILE A 45 17.97 17.70 -16.60
N GLY A 46 16.89 16.97 -16.86
CA GLY A 46 16.34 16.00 -15.90
C GLY A 46 17.32 14.86 -15.56
N GLU A 47 18.18 14.46 -16.49
CA GLU A 47 19.24 13.47 -16.22
C GLU A 47 20.34 14.05 -15.33
N LEU A 48 20.78 15.27 -15.57
CA LEU A 48 21.76 15.97 -14.71
C LEU A 48 21.21 16.18 -13.30
N GLU A 49 19.93 16.49 -13.15
CA GLU A 49 19.26 16.58 -11.85
C GLU A 49 19.34 15.25 -11.10
N ARG A 50 18.96 14.15 -11.74
CA ARG A 50 19.06 12.81 -11.14
C ARG A 50 20.49 12.43 -10.76
N GLN A 51 21.48 12.73 -11.62
CA GLN A 51 22.89 12.45 -11.32
C GLN A 51 23.40 13.28 -10.15
N TYR A 52 23.02 14.54 -10.05
CA TYR A 52 23.40 15.43 -8.96
C TYR A 52 22.79 14.97 -7.61
N GLU A 53 21.50 14.62 -7.63
CA GLU A 53 20.81 14.05 -6.46
C GLU A 53 21.45 12.72 -6.04
N ALA A 54 21.72 11.84 -7.00
CA ALA A 54 22.38 10.57 -6.77
C ALA A 54 23.78 10.74 -6.16
N ALA A 55 24.55 11.70 -6.65
CA ALA A 55 25.88 12.02 -6.10
C ALA A 55 25.78 12.51 -4.64
N GLY A 56 24.77 13.33 -4.33
CA GLY A 56 24.51 13.81 -2.96
C GLY A 56 24.09 12.70 -1.99
N LEU A 57 23.52 11.60 -2.49
CA LEU A 57 23.09 10.44 -1.71
C LEU A 57 24.14 9.32 -1.64
N SER A 58 25.16 9.36 -2.50
CA SER A 58 26.19 8.32 -2.56
C SER A 58 26.94 8.18 -1.22
N GLY A 59 27.03 6.95 -0.73
CA GLY A 59 27.67 6.62 0.55
C GLY A 59 26.84 6.96 1.79
N ARG A 60 25.68 7.63 1.68
CA ARG A 60 24.79 7.88 2.83
C ARG A 60 24.09 6.59 3.25
N LYS A 61 23.89 6.48 4.56
CA LYS A 61 23.19 5.35 5.18
C LYS A 61 21.89 5.84 5.80
N PHE A 62 20.81 5.17 5.48
CA PHE A 62 19.48 5.46 6.03
C PHE A 62 18.98 4.25 6.80
N ALA A 63 18.46 4.50 7.99
CA ALA A 63 17.76 3.49 8.78
C ALA A 63 16.30 3.88 8.86
N ILE A 64 15.41 3.00 8.40
CA ILE A 64 13.97 3.15 8.48
C ILE A 64 13.40 2.16 9.48
N ASP A 65 12.29 2.52 10.11
CA ASP A 65 11.57 1.65 11.02
C ASP A 65 10.26 1.20 10.38
N VAL A 66 9.98 -0.10 10.41
CA VAL A 66 8.74 -0.69 9.92
C VAL A 66 7.92 -1.16 11.11
N VAL A 67 6.81 -0.47 11.38
CA VAL A 67 5.94 -0.72 12.53
C VAL A 67 4.63 -1.28 12.02
N MET A 68 4.30 -2.53 12.39
CA MET A 68 3.13 -3.22 11.83
C MET A 68 2.33 -3.98 12.88
N GLU A 69 1.01 -3.76 12.87
CA GLU A 69 0.03 -4.72 13.37
C GLU A 69 -0.39 -5.61 12.20
N ALA A 70 -0.01 -6.89 12.23
CA ALA A 70 -0.27 -7.82 11.14
C ALA A 70 -0.12 -9.28 11.59
N PRO A 71 -0.82 -10.23 10.94
CA PRO A 71 -0.55 -11.65 11.11
C PRO A 71 0.92 -11.97 10.82
N ARG A 72 1.48 -12.90 11.59
CA ARG A 72 2.91 -13.27 11.52
C ARG A 72 3.36 -13.60 10.09
N ARG A 73 2.54 -14.34 9.35
CA ARG A 73 2.83 -14.73 7.97
C ARG A 73 3.00 -13.51 7.05
N PHE A 74 2.05 -12.56 7.11
CA PHE A 74 2.14 -11.32 6.32
C PHE A 74 3.38 -10.50 6.69
N ALA A 75 3.66 -10.35 7.98
CA ALA A 75 4.82 -9.61 8.46
C ALA A 75 6.14 -10.24 7.99
N GLN A 76 6.25 -11.57 7.99
CA GLN A 76 7.42 -12.29 7.47
C GLN A 76 7.60 -12.06 5.97
N ALA A 77 6.53 -12.11 5.17
CA ALA A 77 6.61 -11.85 3.74
C ALA A 77 7.10 -10.41 3.44
N VAL A 78 6.59 -9.43 4.19
CA VAL A 78 7.04 -8.03 4.07
C VAL A 78 8.51 -7.90 4.46
N GLN A 79 8.93 -8.50 5.56
CA GLN A 79 10.33 -8.47 6.00
C GLN A 79 11.26 -9.07 4.94
N GLN A 80 10.92 -10.23 4.40
CA GLN A 80 11.70 -10.89 3.33
C GLN A 80 11.80 -10.00 2.08
N ALA A 81 10.71 -9.34 1.69
CA ALA A 81 10.72 -8.42 0.57
C ALA A 81 11.66 -7.22 0.81
N PHE A 82 11.63 -6.62 2.01
CA PHE A 82 12.58 -5.55 2.37
C PHE A 82 14.03 -6.04 2.34
N GLU A 83 14.31 -7.22 2.90
CA GLU A 83 15.66 -7.80 2.92
C GLU A 83 16.19 -8.10 1.51
N ALA A 84 15.31 -8.52 0.59
CA ALA A 84 15.68 -8.77 -0.80
C ALA A 84 15.92 -7.49 -1.61
N GLU A 85 15.08 -6.48 -1.43
CA GLU A 85 15.07 -5.30 -2.31
C GLU A 85 15.96 -4.14 -1.80
N LEU A 86 16.07 -3.92 -0.49
CA LEU A 86 16.87 -2.81 0.04
C LEU A 86 18.33 -2.79 -0.43
N PRO A 87 19.04 -3.94 -0.58
CA PRO A 87 20.41 -3.93 -1.09
C PRO A 87 20.54 -3.43 -2.54
N ALA A 88 19.46 -3.48 -3.33
CA ALA A 88 19.44 -2.99 -4.72
C ALA A 88 19.17 -1.48 -4.83
N VAL A 89 18.61 -0.86 -3.79
CA VAL A 89 18.30 0.58 -3.80
C VAL A 89 19.60 1.40 -3.75
N ARG A 90 19.86 2.11 -4.82
CA ARG A 90 21.06 2.95 -5.01
C ARG A 90 20.65 4.41 -5.25
N PRO A 91 21.51 5.40 -4.95
CA PRO A 91 22.92 5.29 -4.59
C PRO A 91 23.19 5.27 -3.07
N ALA A 92 22.15 5.36 -2.23
CA ALA A 92 22.26 5.27 -0.78
C ALA A 92 22.19 3.81 -0.29
N ALA A 93 22.63 3.56 0.93
CA ALA A 93 22.40 2.29 1.61
C ALA A 93 21.24 2.40 2.60
N PHE A 94 20.31 1.46 2.54
CA PHE A 94 19.15 1.41 3.43
C PHE A 94 19.19 0.19 4.34
N SER A 95 18.72 0.37 5.56
CA SER A 95 18.48 -0.72 6.50
C SER A 95 17.07 -0.57 7.11
N ALA A 96 16.37 -1.67 7.32
CA ALA A 96 15.06 -1.69 7.96
C ALA A 96 15.14 -2.34 9.35
N ARG A 97 14.39 -1.78 10.30
CA ARG A 97 14.19 -2.32 11.66
C ARG A 97 12.72 -2.60 11.84
N PHE A 98 12.38 -3.83 12.17
CA PHE A 98 10.99 -4.29 12.24
C PHE A 98 10.47 -4.31 13.66
N HIS A 99 9.28 -3.76 13.87
CA HIS A 99 8.49 -3.74 15.09
C HIS A 99 7.13 -4.32 14.76
N VAL A 100 6.94 -5.61 14.97
CA VAL A 100 5.75 -6.35 14.51
C VAL A 100 5.04 -6.99 15.68
N ALA A 101 3.72 -6.88 15.71
CA ALA A 101 2.85 -7.62 16.61
C ALA A 101 1.57 -8.05 15.85
N GLU A 102 0.99 -9.20 16.21
CA GLU A 102 -0.31 -9.62 15.67
C GLU A 102 -1.44 -8.71 16.16
N ARG A 103 -1.29 -8.19 17.38
CA ARG A 103 -2.09 -7.11 17.96
C ARG A 103 -1.15 -6.13 18.65
N MET A 104 -1.28 -4.86 18.32
CA MET A 104 -0.49 -3.79 18.90
C MET A 104 -1.41 -2.83 19.65
N GLY A 105 -1.33 -2.84 20.99
CA GLY A 105 -2.04 -1.90 21.84
C GLY A 105 -1.58 -0.46 21.58
N VAL A 106 -2.40 0.51 21.98
CA VAL A 106 -2.04 1.93 21.86
C VAL A 106 -0.78 2.24 22.67
N ASP A 107 -0.66 1.68 23.88
CA ASP A 107 0.49 1.88 24.75
C ASP A 107 1.76 1.23 24.16
N ASP A 108 1.64 0.03 23.58
CA ASP A 108 2.76 -0.64 22.88
C ASP A 108 3.25 0.20 21.70
N LEU A 109 2.31 0.68 20.88
CA LEU A 109 2.62 1.57 19.75
C LEU A 109 3.30 2.86 20.25
N ALA A 110 2.77 3.47 21.30
CA ALA A 110 3.34 4.68 21.89
C ALA A 110 4.77 4.45 22.37
N ALA A 111 5.02 3.33 23.06
CA ALA A 111 6.35 2.95 23.53
C ALA A 111 7.34 2.73 22.37
N VAL A 112 6.92 2.02 21.31
CA VAL A 112 7.73 1.78 20.10
C VAL A 112 8.06 3.11 19.42
N LEU A 113 7.07 3.96 19.14
CA LEU A 113 7.29 5.25 18.47
C LEU A 113 8.15 6.21 19.33
N ALA A 114 7.98 6.20 20.64
CA ALA A 114 8.84 6.97 21.54
C ALA A 114 10.29 6.48 21.52
N ALA A 115 10.52 5.16 21.47
CA ALA A 115 11.85 4.58 21.35
C ALA A 115 12.50 4.93 20.01
N ILE A 116 11.75 4.87 18.91
CA ILE A 116 12.23 5.28 17.58
C ILE A 116 12.63 6.76 17.57
N ARG A 117 11.81 7.64 18.12
CA ARG A 117 12.13 9.08 18.21
C ARG A 117 13.39 9.36 19.03
N ARG A 118 13.60 8.68 20.17
CA ARG A 118 14.80 8.85 20.98
C ARG A 118 16.07 8.35 20.28
N ARG A 119 15.97 7.22 19.58
CA ARG A 119 17.11 6.61 18.86
C ARG A 119 17.42 7.34 17.56
N GLY A 120 16.43 7.96 16.95
CA GLY A 120 16.48 8.51 15.61
C GLY A 120 16.09 7.47 14.53
N SER A 121 15.41 7.97 13.52
CA SER A 121 15.02 7.24 12.31
C SER A 121 14.99 8.21 11.14
N HIS A 122 15.22 7.71 9.93
CA HIS A 122 15.11 8.51 8.71
C HIS A 122 13.71 8.41 8.09
N GLY A 123 12.86 7.53 8.60
CA GLY A 123 11.47 7.40 8.21
C GLY A 123 10.81 6.20 8.88
N ILE A 124 9.50 6.24 8.97
CA ILE A 124 8.68 5.14 9.51
C ILE A 124 7.72 4.67 8.43
N VAL A 125 7.69 3.36 8.19
CA VAL A 125 6.64 2.68 7.44
C VAL A 125 5.65 2.14 8.48
N LEU A 126 4.39 2.57 8.40
CA LEU A 126 3.40 2.34 9.45
C LEU A 126 2.18 1.59 8.90
N LYS A 127 1.87 0.41 9.46
CA LYS A 127 0.66 -0.35 9.20
C LYS A 127 -0.02 -0.68 10.52
N VAL A 128 -0.95 0.15 10.94
CA VAL A 128 -1.69 0.03 12.21
C VAL A 128 -3.15 0.46 12.02
N PRO A 129 -4.08 0.03 12.89
CA PRO A 129 -5.47 0.48 12.84
C PRO A 129 -5.57 2.01 13.00
N ALA A 130 -6.49 2.62 12.25
CA ALA A 130 -6.80 4.04 12.37
C ALA A 130 -7.70 4.30 13.60
N ARG A 131 -7.07 4.70 14.70
CA ARG A 131 -7.72 5.18 15.93
C ARG A 131 -7.26 6.60 16.19
N ASP A 132 -8.03 7.40 16.91
CA ASP A 132 -7.66 8.78 17.22
C ASP A 132 -6.29 8.87 17.90
N GLU A 133 -5.99 7.96 18.84
CA GLU A 133 -4.71 7.90 19.52
C GLU A 133 -3.56 7.54 18.56
N THR A 134 -3.80 6.62 17.62
CA THR A 134 -2.82 6.25 16.58
C THR A 134 -2.50 7.43 15.68
N VAL A 135 -3.53 8.17 15.25
CA VAL A 135 -3.39 9.39 14.45
C VAL A 135 -2.55 10.42 15.19
N GLN A 136 -2.86 10.69 16.47
CA GLN A 136 -2.10 11.63 17.31
C GLN A 136 -0.64 11.20 17.50
N LEU A 137 -0.38 9.90 17.67
CA LEU A 137 0.97 9.37 17.80
C LEU A 137 1.77 9.56 16.50
N ALA A 138 1.17 9.29 15.34
CA ALA A 138 1.79 9.50 14.04
C ALA A 138 2.09 10.99 13.79
N GLN A 139 1.16 11.88 14.12
CA GLN A 139 1.36 13.33 14.06
C GLN A 139 2.54 13.80 14.92
N LYS A 140 2.68 13.27 16.14
CA LYS A 140 3.83 13.57 17.03
C LYS A 140 5.17 13.11 16.43
N VAL A 141 5.17 12.05 15.65
CA VAL A 141 6.36 11.57 14.91
C VAL A 141 6.70 12.51 13.77
N LEU A 142 5.71 12.91 12.97
CA LEU A 142 5.87 13.88 11.87
C LEU A 142 6.36 15.23 12.40
N ALA A 143 5.78 15.72 13.50
CA ALA A 143 6.20 16.97 14.13
C ALA A 143 7.65 16.92 14.67
N ALA A 144 8.18 15.74 14.94
CA ALA A 144 9.58 15.53 15.30
C ALA A 144 10.51 15.43 14.08
N GLY A 145 10.01 15.68 12.86
CA GLY A 145 10.78 15.65 11.62
C GLY A 145 11.07 14.26 11.07
N ILE A 146 10.39 13.22 11.55
CA ILE A 146 10.52 11.85 11.02
C ILE A 146 9.37 11.59 10.05
N PRO A 147 9.64 11.38 8.74
CA PRO A 147 8.61 11.06 7.77
C PRO A 147 7.85 9.77 8.12
N VAL A 148 6.53 9.81 7.97
CA VAL A 148 5.64 8.66 8.15
C VAL A 148 5.03 8.29 6.79
N VAL A 149 5.24 7.06 6.36
CA VAL A 149 4.60 6.48 5.18
C VAL A 149 3.66 5.38 5.68
N THR A 150 2.38 5.51 5.41
CA THR A 150 1.42 4.44 5.69
C THR A 150 1.48 3.36 4.62
N TYR A 151 1.27 2.10 5.00
CA TYR A 151 1.44 0.94 4.13
C TYR A 151 0.25 -0.01 4.21
N VAL A 152 -0.29 -0.40 3.03
CA VAL A 152 -1.45 -1.31 2.85
C VAL A 152 -2.76 -0.75 3.40
N THR A 153 -2.78 -0.28 4.64
CA THR A 153 -3.87 0.50 5.23
C THR A 153 -3.43 1.94 5.45
N ASP A 154 -4.37 2.86 5.48
CA ASP A 154 -4.06 4.28 5.56
C ASP A 154 -4.43 4.88 6.91
N LEU A 155 -3.94 6.09 7.15
CA LEU A 155 -4.34 7.02 8.19
C LEU A 155 -4.81 8.32 7.51
N PRO A 156 -5.53 9.19 8.24
CA PRO A 156 -5.83 10.54 7.75
C PRO A 156 -4.59 11.27 7.24
N VAL A 157 -4.77 12.09 6.19
CA VAL A 157 -3.67 12.73 5.44
C VAL A 157 -2.74 13.56 6.34
N GLU A 158 -3.27 14.14 7.41
CA GLU A 158 -2.52 14.93 8.40
C GLU A 158 -1.61 14.07 9.31
N ALA A 159 -1.75 12.76 9.30
CA ALA A 159 -0.96 11.82 10.11
C ALA A 159 0.11 11.09 9.31
N ARG A 160 0.27 11.40 8.02
CA ARG A 160 1.25 10.78 7.14
C ARG A 160 1.80 11.74 6.11
N GLN A 161 2.97 11.43 5.58
CA GLN A 161 3.54 12.14 4.44
C GLN A 161 3.15 11.49 3.11
N ALA A 162 3.04 10.17 3.07
CA ALA A 162 2.64 9.43 1.88
C ALA A 162 1.92 8.14 2.28
N TYR A 163 1.11 7.62 1.35
CA TYR A 163 0.49 6.30 1.42
C TYR A 163 1.07 5.40 0.33
N LEU A 164 1.46 4.21 0.70
CA LEU A 164 1.89 3.16 -0.19
C LEU A 164 0.91 1.98 -0.14
N GLY A 165 0.10 1.85 -1.16
CA GLY A 165 -0.92 0.80 -1.26
C GLY A 165 -1.75 0.96 -2.52
N MET A 166 -2.75 0.10 -2.65
CA MET A 166 -3.69 0.15 -3.77
C MET A 166 -4.83 1.14 -3.49
N ASP A 167 -5.56 1.51 -4.53
CA ASP A 167 -6.90 2.09 -4.36
C ASP A 167 -7.83 1.01 -3.83
N ASN A 168 -8.03 1.02 -2.51
CA ASN A 168 -8.80 -0.01 -1.82
C ASN A 168 -10.27 -0.04 -2.25
N LYS A 169 -10.87 1.12 -2.56
CA LYS A 169 -12.25 1.18 -3.04
C LYS A 169 -12.37 0.56 -4.43
N ALA A 170 -11.51 0.92 -5.35
CA ALA A 170 -11.47 0.34 -6.70
C ALA A 170 -11.17 -1.17 -6.67
N ALA A 171 -10.30 -1.63 -5.76
CA ALA A 171 -10.03 -3.04 -5.57
C ALA A 171 -11.29 -3.82 -5.11
N GLY A 172 -12.06 -3.26 -4.19
CA GLY A 172 -13.35 -3.83 -3.78
C GLY A 172 -14.36 -3.89 -4.92
N GLN A 173 -14.48 -2.82 -5.71
CA GLN A 173 -15.33 -2.79 -6.90
C GLN A 173 -14.94 -3.86 -7.92
N SER A 174 -13.64 -4.03 -8.18
CA SER A 174 -13.12 -5.06 -9.08
C SER A 174 -13.46 -6.47 -8.61
N ALA A 175 -13.34 -6.75 -7.30
CA ALA A 175 -13.72 -8.02 -6.72
C ALA A 175 -15.23 -8.30 -6.85
N ALA A 176 -16.06 -7.28 -6.66
CA ALA A 176 -17.53 -7.40 -6.85
C ALA A 176 -17.86 -7.75 -8.29
N TRP A 177 -17.20 -7.12 -9.25
CA TRP A 177 -17.37 -7.36 -10.67
C TRP A 177 -17.01 -8.80 -11.05
N LEU A 178 -15.85 -9.27 -10.61
CA LEU A 178 -15.37 -10.63 -10.84
C LEU A 178 -16.34 -11.68 -10.25
N ILE A 179 -16.66 -11.56 -8.95
CA ILE A 179 -17.53 -12.50 -8.26
C ILE A 179 -18.94 -12.47 -8.86
N GLY A 180 -19.48 -11.28 -9.14
CA GLY A 180 -20.80 -11.13 -9.73
C GLY A 180 -20.93 -11.82 -11.08
N HIS A 181 -19.91 -11.69 -11.95
CA HIS A 181 -19.91 -12.37 -13.25
C HIS A 181 -19.72 -13.90 -13.12
N MET A 182 -18.90 -14.37 -12.16
CA MET A 182 -18.73 -15.80 -11.90
C MET A 182 -20.02 -16.47 -11.38
N LEU A 183 -20.81 -15.73 -10.60
CA LEU A 183 -22.07 -16.23 -10.04
C LEU A 183 -23.25 -16.07 -10.98
N GLY A 184 -23.25 -15.04 -11.84
CA GLY A 184 -24.36 -14.73 -12.75
C GLY A 184 -25.66 -14.36 -12.02
N ALA A 185 -26.79 -14.74 -12.56
CA ALA A 185 -28.14 -14.41 -12.04
C ALA A 185 -28.59 -15.33 -10.87
N ARG A 186 -27.67 -15.72 -9.97
CA ARG A 186 -28.00 -16.57 -8.81
C ARG A 186 -28.59 -15.75 -7.67
N ASP A 187 -29.53 -16.34 -6.97
CA ASP A 187 -29.97 -15.86 -5.64
C ASP A 187 -29.13 -16.53 -4.55
N CYS A 188 -27.97 -15.99 -4.25
CA CYS A 188 -27.07 -16.51 -3.25
C CYS A 188 -26.37 -15.41 -2.43
N ALA A 189 -25.56 -15.79 -1.46
CA ALA A 189 -24.81 -14.87 -0.63
C ALA A 189 -23.31 -14.96 -0.91
N VAL A 190 -22.65 -13.82 -0.85
CA VAL A 190 -21.21 -13.70 -0.86
C VAL A 190 -20.73 -13.41 0.57
N LEU A 191 -19.85 -14.25 1.09
CA LEU A 191 -19.22 -14.05 2.37
C LEU A 191 -18.08 -13.03 2.21
N LEU A 192 -18.17 -11.91 2.89
CA LEU A 192 -17.15 -10.86 2.94
C LEU A 192 -16.36 -11.00 4.22
N VAL A 193 -15.08 -11.38 4.13
CA VAL A 193 -14.24 -11.68 5.28
C VAL A 193 -13.18 -10.59 5.45
N LEU A 194 -13.29 -9.85 6.56
CA LEU A 194 -12.30 -8.86 6.98
C LEU A 194 -11.46 -9.42 8.14
N SER A 195 -10.19 -9.00 8.24
CA SER A 195 -9.40 -9.27 9.45
C SER A 195 -9.93 -8.45 10.63
N SER A 196 -10.15 -7.16 10.41
CA SER A 196 -10.80 -6.25 11.35
C SER A 196 -11.35 -5.02 10.64
N ALA A 197 -12.54 -4.58 11.04
CA ALA A 197 -13.13 -3.34 10.55
C ALA A 197 -12.35 -2.06 10.94
N ARG A 198 -11.31 -2.20 11.78
CA ARG A 198 -10.46 -1.07 12.22
C ARG A 198 -9.40 -0.64 11.21
N PHE A 199 -9.15 -1.44 10.18
CA PHE A 199 -8.23 -1.08 9.11
C PHE A 199 -8.97 -0.32 8.01
N MET A 200 -8.63 0.96 7.81
CA MET A 200 -9.26 1.82 6.79
C MET A 200 -9.20 1.21 5.39
N GLY A 201 -8.10 0.54 5.04
CA GLY A 201 -7.95 -0.11 3.74
C GLY A 201 -8.93 -1.26 3.54
N GLU A 202 -9.17 -2.08 4.58
CA GLU A 202 -10.12 -3.18 4.52
C GLU A 202 -11.56 -2.67 4.45
N GLU A 203 -11.90 -1.68 5.25
CA GLU A 203 -13.22 -1.07 5.23
C GLU A 203 -13.52 -0.38 3.88
N ALA A 204 -12.55 0.32 3.30
CA ALA A 204 -12.70 0.94 1.98
C ALA A 204 -12.94 -0.12 0.87
N ARG A 205 -12.24 -1.27 0.94
CA ARG A 205 -12.50 -2.42 0.04
C ARG A 205 -13.91 -2.97 0.24
N ALA A 206 -14.31 -3.16 1.49
CA ALA A 206 -15.65 -3.67 1.83
C ALA A 206 -16.75 -2.74 1.33
N GLN A 207 -16.59 -1.43 1.49
CA GLN A 207 -17.53 -0.43 0.98
C GLN A 207 -17.60 -0.43 -0.54
N GLY A 208 -16.43 -0.44 -1.23
CA GLY A 208 -16.37 -0.54 -2.69
C GLY A 208 -17.06 -1.79 -3.22
N PHE A 209 -16.80 -2.94 -2.57
CA PHE A 209 -17.45 -4.21 -2.92
C PHE A 209 -18.96 -4.18 -2.77
N ARG A 210 -19.46 -3.77 -1.60
CA ARG A 210 -20.90 -3.71 -1.31
C ARG A 210 -21.63 -2.77 -2.26
N ALA A 211 -21.05 -1.58 -2.54
CA ALA A 211 -21.67 -0.61 -3.44
C ALA A 211 -21.78 -1.16 -4.86
N ALA A 212 -20.70 -1.69 -5.42
CA ALA A 212 -20.69 -2.24 -6.78
C ALA A 212 -21.57 -3.49 -6.91
N LEU A 213 -21.60 -4.37 -5.89
CA LEU A 213 -22.44 -5.55 -5.90
C LEU A 213 -23.93 -5.16 -5.89
N ALA A 214 -24.32 -4.20 -5.05
CA ALA A 214 -25.69 -3.72 -4.98
C ALA A 214 -26.16 -3.03 -6.28
N GLU A 215 -25.24 -2.32 -6.94
CA GLU A 215 -25.55 -1.61 -8.19
C GLU A 215 -25.69 -2.57 -9.39
N HIS A 216 -24.76 -3.53 -9.52
CA HIS A 216 -24.65 -4.34 -10.74
C HIS A 216 -25.20 -5.77 -10.59
N PHE A 217 -25.32 -6.28 -9.37
CA PHE A 217 -25.74 -7.66 -9.08
C PHE A 217 -26.74 -7.72 -7.90
N PRO A 218 -27.90 -7.07 -8.00
CA PRO A 218 -28.85 -6.91 -6.87
C PRO A 218 -29.42 -8.22 -6.32
N GLY A 219 -29.31 -9.33 -7.07
CA GLY A 219 -29.68 -10.67 -6.59
C GLY A 219 -28.66 -11.30 -5.62
N LEU A 220 -27.46 -10.72 -5.50
CA LEU A 220 -26.41 -11.20 -4.61
C LEU A 220 -26.42 -10.39 -3.31
N ARG A 221 -26.55 -11.05 -2.19
CA ARG A 221 -26.45 -10.40 -0.87
C ARG A 221 -25.10 -10.63 -0.22
N VAL A 222 -24.71 -9.75 0.68
CA VAL A 222 -23.43 -9.83 1.39
C VAL A 222 -23.66 -10.26 2.83
N VAL A 223 -22.93 -11.28 3.28
CA VAL A 223 -22.79 -11.67 4.68
C VAL A 223 -21.38 -11.28 5.14
N VAL A 224 -21.27 -10.55 6.24
CA VAL A 224 -19.97 -10.04 6.72
C VAL A 224 -19.47 -10.84 7.90
N VAL A 225 -18.21 -11.23 7.84
CA VAL A 225 -17.44 -11.79 8.95
C VAL A 225 -16.23 -10.90 9.20
N SER A 226 -16.00 -10.51 10.45
CA SER A 226 -14.91 -9.62 10.83
C SER A 226 -14.32 -10.05 12.17
N GLU A 227 -13.19 -9.43 12.55
CA GLU A 227 -12.47 -9.63 13.81
C GLU A 227 -11.76 -11.00 13.96
N GLY A 228 -11.61 -11.75 12.86
CA GLY A 228 -10.77 -12.95 12.81
C GLY A 228 -9.27 -12.64 12.81
N MET A 229 -8.90 -11.36 12.65
CA MET A 229 -7.52 -10.83 12.61
C MET A 229 -6.62 -11.48 11.56
N GLY A 230 -7.18 -12.17 10.55
CA GLY A 230 -6.43 -12.96 9.57
C GLY A 230 -5.70 -14.17 10.18
N VAL A 231 -6.02 -14.52 11.43
CA VAL A 231 -5.48 -15.69 12.12
C VAL A 231 -6.32 -16.91 11.76
N ASP A 232 -5.69 -18.01 11.36
CA ASP A 232 -6.38 -19.19 10.82
C ASP A 232 -7.47 -19.74 11.77
N ARG A 233 -7.19 -19.86 13.06
CA ARG A 233 -8.14 -20.42 14.02
C ARG A 233 -9.39 -19.57 14.14
N SER A 234 -9.25 -18.29 14.44
CA SER A 234 -10.40 -17.39 14.64
C SER A 234 -11.16 -17.15 13.34
N THR A 235 -10.47 -17.05 12.22
CA THR A 235 -11.09 -16.94 10.88
C THR A 235 -11.93 -18.18 10.58
N TYR A 236 -11.39 -19.39 10.82
CA TYR A 236 -12.13 -20.64 10.64
C TYR A 236 -13.40 -20.68 11.50
N GLU A 237 -13.30 -20.41 12.79
CA GLU A 237 -14.43 -20.47 13.72
C GLU A 237 -15.58 -19.53 13.28
N LEU A 238 -15.25 -18.31 12.87
CA LEU A 238 -16.22 -17.32 12.42
C LEU A 238 -16.85 -17.70 11.07
N VAL A 239 -16.06 -18.19 10.13
CA VAL A 239 -16.55 -18.60 8.81
C VAL A 239 -17.43 -19.85 8.92
N ALA A 240 -17.02 -20.85 9.69
CA ALA A 240 -17.82 -22.04 9.90
C ALA A 240 -19.18 -21.72 10.53
N ALA A 241 -19.20 -20.83 11.52
CA ALA A 241 -20.45 -20.36 12.12
C ALA A 241 -21.36 -19.64 11.08
N ALA A 242 -20.80 -18.80 10.21
CA ALA A 242 -21.55 -18.13 9.16
C ALA A 242 -22.12 -19.13 8.13
N LEU A 243 -21.36 -20.15 7.73
CA LEU A 243 -21.77 -21.19 6.80
C LEU A 243 -22.92 -22.05 7.35
N VAL A 244 -22.90 -22.32 8.66
CA VAL A 244 -23.98 -23.04 9.34
C VAL A 244 -25.25 -22.18 9.41
N ALA A 245 -25.10 -20.89 9.73
CA ALA A 245 -26.22 -19.97 9.88
C ALA A 245 -26.90 -19.65 8.54
N ASP A 246 -26.17 -19.67 7.44
CA ASP A 246 -26.68 -19.26 6.14
C ASP A 246 -26.31 -20.24 5.01
N PRO A 247 -27.27 -21.11 4.62
CA PRO A 247 -27.05 -22.08 3.56
C PRO A 247 -26.91 -21.46 2.15
N LYS A 248 -27.22 -20.18 1.95
CA LYS A 248 -27.09 -19.50 0.66
C LYS A 248 -25.69 -18.94 0.38
N ILE A 249 -24.75 -19.03 1.31
CA ILE A 249 -23.38 -18.60 1.06
C ILE A 249 -22.71 -19.54 0.07
N GLU A 250 -22.40 -19.06 -1.14
CA GLU A 250 -21.77 -19.83 -2.22
C GLU A 250 -20.45 -19.22 -2.74
N ALA A 251 -20.08 -18.02 -2.26
CA ALA A 251 -18.88 -17.35 -2.69
C ALA A 251 -18.22 -16.59 -1.54
N VAL A 252 -16.95 -16.22 -1.73
CA VAL A 252 -16.14 -15.51 -0.74
C VAL A 252 -15.39 -14.36 -1.39
N TYR A 253 -15.39 -13.20 -0.73
CA TYR A 253 -14.40 -12.17 -0.90
C TYR A 253 -13.58 -12.04 0.38
N SER A 254 -12.35 -12.54 0.35
CA SER A 254 -11.41 -12.47 1.47
C SER A 254 -10.57 -11.20 1.36
N ILE A 255 -10.79 -10.27 2.29
CA ILE A 255 -10.09 -8.99 2.35
C ILE A 255 -8.87 -9.06 3.27
N GLY A 256 -9.01 -9.76 4.39
CA GLY A 256 -8.07 -9.69 5.52
C GLY A 256 -7.19 -10.93 5.71
N GLY A 257 -7.12 -11.85 4.74
CA GLY A 257 -6.32 -13.07 4.83
C GLY A 257 -7.02 -14.22 5.59
N GLY A 258 -6.27 -15.30 5.87
CA GLY A 258 -6.81 -16.53 6.43
C GLY A 258 -7.48 -17.41 5.38
N ASN A 259 -7.02 -17.34 4.13
CA ASN A 259 -7.65 -17.99 2.97
C ASN A 259 -7.74 -19.50 3.13
N ARG A 260 -6.68 -20.14 3.66
CA ARG A 260 -6.69 -21.59 3.94
C ARG A 260 -7.75 -21.97 4.97
N ALA A 261 -7.88 -21.17 6.01
CA ALA A 261 -8.89 -21.39 7.05
C ALA A 261 -10.31 -21.25 6.51
N ILE A 262 -10.54 -20.28 5.64
CA ILE A 262 -11.83 -20.07 4.96
C ILE A 262 -12.17 -21.29 4.10
N LEU A 263 -11.26 -21.73 3.23
CA LEU A 263 -11.48 -22.89 2.36
C LEU A 263 -11.71 -24.16 3.17
N ARG A 264 -10.92 -24.39 4.24
CA ARG A 264 -11.12 -25.51 5.17
C ARG A 264 -12.51 -25.50 5.79
N ALA A 265 -13.02 -24.33 6.18
CA ALA A 265 -14.38 -24.23 6.74
C ALA A 265 -15.46 -24.64 5.73
N PHE A 266 -15.30 -24.29 4.45
CA PHE A 266 -16.19 -24.76 3.37
C PHE A 266 -16.14 -26.27 3.21
N ASP A 267 -14.94 -26.86 3.19
CA ASP A 267 -14.74 -28.31 3.03
C ASP A 267 -15.34 -29.08 4.20
N GLU A 268 -15.03 -28.70 5.44
CA GLU A 268 -15.52 -29.38 6.65
C GLU A 268 -17.05 -29.22 6.84
N CYS A 269 -17.62 -28.11 6.40
CA CYS A 269 -19.07 -27.91 6.34
C CYS A 269 -19.74 -28.60 5.13
N SER A 270 -18.98 -29.30 4.30
CA SER A 270 -19.47 -29.91 3.04
C SER A 270 -20.16 -28.90 2.12
N ARG A 271 -19.63 -27.67 2.04
CA ARG A 271 -20.16 -26.57 1.27
C ARG A 271 -19.30 -26.30 0.03
N ARG A 272 -19.93 -25.96 -1.07
CA ARG A 272 -19.22 -25.61 -2.31
C ARG A 272 -18.98 -24.12 -2.38
N CYS A 273 -17.71 -23.70 -2.43
CA CYS A 273 -17.32 -22.33 -2.79
C CYS A 273 -17.25 -22.23 -4.33
N ARG A 274 -18.13 -21.44 -4.95
CA ARG A 274 -18.20 -21.30 -6.42
C ARG A 274 -17.31 -20.17 -6.94
N ALA A 275 -17.07 -19.15 -6.14
CA ALA A 275 -16.21 -18.05 -6.47
C ALA A 275 -15.44 -17.63 -5.21
N PHE A 276 -14.12 -17.49 -5.35
CA PHE A 276 -13.23 -17.05 -4.29
C PHE A 276 -12.31 -15.95 -4.83
N ALA A 277 -12.39 -14.78 -4.26
CA ALA A 277 -11.47 -13.67 -4.54
C ALA A 277 -10.74 -13.27 -3.27
N ALA A 278 -9.46 -13.02 -3.36
CA ALA A 278 -8.61 -12.60 -2.25
C ALA A 278 -7.52 -11.62 -2.71
N HIS A 279 -6.92 -10.92 -1.77
CA HIS A 279 -5.77 -10.04 -2.02
C HIS A 279 -4.43 -10.68 -1.63
N ASP A 280 -4.46 -11.63 -0.71
CA ASP A 280 -3.27 -12.30 -0.20
C ASP A 280 -3.15 -13.72 -0.77
N LEU A 281 -1.91 -14.11 -1.09
CA LEU A 281 -1.56 -15.48 -1.48
C LEU A 281 -1.11 -16.22 -0.22
N ASP A 282 -2.04 -16.75 0.57
CA ASP A 282 -1.74 -17.40 1.83
C ASP A 282 -2.31 -18.83 1.97
#